data_37a5bc288fd375ca9fc909aceb7eb52c
#
_entry.id   37a5bc288fd375ca9fc909aceb7eb52c
#
_cell.length_a   1.000
_cell.length_b   1.000
_cell.length_c   1.000
_cell.angle_alpha   90.00
_cell.angle_beta   90.00
_cell.angle_gamma   90.00
#
_symmetry.space_group_name_H-M   'P 1'
#
loop_
_entity.id
_entity.type
_entity.pdbx_description
1 polymer ?
#
loop_
_entity_poly.entity_id
_entity_poly.type
_entity_poly.pdbx_seq_one_letter_code
_entity_poly.pdbx_strand_id
1 'polypeptide(L)'
;MSVIFTFGLDQLRRQSPSKTRTYDNGFSLDGANGSTVILIHGLTGTPNEMRFLANYLNKKGYTVVCPRLANHGESLSVLKHTKWQELYRSVRDHADVKKALAGEGPVFVAGLSMGALLALVLADELKERITGVTCLAPTLFYDGWNTPGAKYFMPLACTPIKYFCYFKEEPPYGIRNEAIQSRVHKYYSNASFEHMENVAQYGYPFYPVTQLYQLKLLVRYLSKRLTRMKTPIQLIQAKDDDMTSIKNSKYIYDRVRSDIKEMIFLYNSYHVISVDQERDIVAEKMEGFFSRVKNGGKS
;
A
#
# COMPACT_ATOMS: atom_id res chain seq x y z
N MET A 1 -3.77 -14.66 -11.52
CA MET A 1 -2.35 -14.52 -11.08
C MET A 1 -1.58 -15.78 -11.44
N SER A 2 -0.58 -15.68 -12.33
CA SER A 2 0.26 -16.82 -12.76
C SER A 2 1.61 -16.79 -12.07
N VAL A 3 2.18 -17.98 -11.78
CA VAL A 3 3.52 -18.11 -11.18
C VAL A 3 4.53 -18.39 -12.28
N ILE A 4 5.58 -17.59 -12.33
CA ILE A 4 6.69 -17.74 -13.27
C ILE A 4 7.92 -18.21 -12.50
N PHE A 5 8.54 -19.31 -12.97
CA PHE A 5 9.80 -19.81 -12.44
C PHE A 5 10.94 -19.36 -13.35
N THR A 6 11.95 -18.71 -12.76
CA THR A 6 13.10 -18.16 -13.49
C THR A 6 14.38 -18.97 -13.25
N PHE A 7 14.29 -20.29 -13.22
CA PHE A 7 15.48 -21.13 -13.11
C PHE A 7 16.39 -20.90 -14.34
N GLY A 8 17.54 -20.29 -14.09
CA GLY A 8 18.54 -19.99 -15.13
C GLY A 8 18.63 -18.52 -15.60
N LEU A 9 17.71 -17.64 -15.22
CA LEU A 9 17.79 -16.21 -15.55
C LEU A 9 18.79 -15.42 -14.69
N ASP A 10 19.43 -16.05 -13.72
CA ASP A 10 20.48 -15.43 -12.91
C ASP A 10 21.77 -15.11 -13.71
N GLN A 11 21.89 -15.55 -14.96
CA GLN A 11 22.98 -15.14 -15.86
C GLN A 11 22.83 -13.68 -16.34
N LEU A 12 21.65 -13.07 -16.19
CA LEU A 12 21.41 -11.65 -16.47
C LEU A 12 22.00 -10.71 -15.41
N ARG A 13 22.75 -11.23 -14.45
CA ARG A 13 23.43 -10.49 -13.37
C ARG A 13 24.51 -9.49 -13.82
N ARG A 14 24.84 -9.43 -15.10
CA ARG A 14 25.93 -8.57 -15.61
C ARG A 14 25.47 -7.43 -16.50
N GLN A 15 24.23 -7.04 -16.43
CA GLN A 15 23.89 -5.75 -17.00
C GLN A 15 24.35 -4.66 -16.04
N SER A 16 25.25 -3.84 -16.54
CA SER A 16 25.74 -2.61 -15.91
C SER A 16 24.58 -1.87 -15.26
N PRO A 17 24.81 -1.22 -14.10
CA PRO A 17 23.79 -0.36 -13.54
C PRO A 17 23.37 0.62 -14.62
N SER A 18 22.17 0.43 -15.17
CA SER A 18 21.56 1.42 -16.04
C SER A 18 21.66 2.71 -15.25
N LYS A 19 22.12 3.78 -15.89
CA LYS A 19 22.25 5.11 -15.29
C LYS A 19 21.07 5.31 -14.35
N THR A 20 21.37 5.38 -13.06
CA THR A 20 20.38 5.53 -11.98
C THR A 20 19.56 6.76 -12.34
N ARG A 21 18.41 6.58 -12.98
CA ARG A 21 17.40 7.62 -12.98
C ARG A 21 17.05 7.75 -11.51
N THR A 22 17.36 8.87 -10.90
CA THR A 22 16.87 9.25 -9.58
C THR A 22 15.36 9.28 -9.65
N TYR A 23 14.73 8.13 -9.39
CA TYR A 23 13.29 8.06 -9.21
C TYR A 23 13.00 8.88 -7.96
N ASP A 24 12.10 9.82 -8.11
CA ASP A 24 11.66 10.72 -7.08
C ASP A 24 11.33 9.94 -5.79
N ASN A 25 11.79 10.42 -4.64
CA ASN A 25 11.59 9.76 -3.33
C ASN A 25 10.13 9.75 -2.85
N GLY A 26 9.19 10.01 -3.75
CA GLY A 26 7.80 10.24 -3.48
C GLY A 26 7.41 11.68 -3.87
N PHE A 27 6.38 12.21 -3.22
CA PHE A 27 6.00 13.62 -3.38
C PHE A 27 5.38 14.17 -2.09
N SER A 28 5.46 15.49 -1.95
CA SER A 28 4.78 16.24 -0.89
C SER A 28 3.99 17.39 -1.51
N LEU A 29 2.86 17.71 -0.90
CA LEU A 29 1.99 18.84 -1.27
C LEU A 29 1.77 19.69 -0.01
N ASP A 30 2.17 20.91 -0.04
CA ASP A 30 1.96 21.82 1.09
C ASP A 30 0.49 22.20 1.23
N GLY A 31 0.00 22.27 2.46
CA GLY A 31 -1.36 22.65 2.82
C GLY A 31 -1.39 23.67 3.94
N ALA A 32 -2.55 24.30 4.14
CA ALA A 32 -2.70 25.46 5.02
C ALA A 32 -3.54 25.19 6.30
N ASN A 33 -4.13 23.98 6.47
CA ASN A 33 -5.02 23.72 7.60
C ASN A 33 -4.31 23.23 8.88
N GLY A 34 -2.98 23.20 8.87
CA GLY A 34 -2.13 22.81 10.00
C GLY A 34 -2.06 21.30 10.26
N SER A 35 -2.72 20.47 9.44
CA SER A 35 -2.70 19.02 9.59
C SER A 35 -1.92 18.35 8.45
N THR A 36 -1.25 17.24 8.75
CA THR A 36 -0.52 16.46 7.75
C THR A 36 -1.14 15.08 7.57
N VAL A 37 -1.21 14.61 6.32
CA VAL A 37 -1.60 13.24 5.97
C VAL A 37 -0.44 12.53 5.30
N ILE A 38 -0.03 11.40 5.85
CA ILE A 38 0.98 10.51 5.28
C ILE A 38 0.25 9.42 4.49
N LEU A 39 0.53 9.30 3.19
CA LEU A 39 -0.08 8.31 2.30
C LEU A 39 0.94 7.24 1.91
N ILE A 40 0.61 5.97 2.12
CA ILE A 40 1.51 4.84 1.89
C ILE A 40 0.92 3.92 0.81
N HIS A 41 1.65 3.75 -0.30
CA HIS A 41 1.22 2.92 -1.43
C HIS A 41 1.36 1.42 -1.16
N GLY A 42 0.80 0.59 -2.05
CA GLY A 42 0.79 -0.87 -1.95
C GLY A 42 2.11 -1.53 -2.32
N LEU A 43 2.13 -2.88 -2.23
CA LEU A 43 3.34 -3.71 -2.37
C LEU A 43 4.00 -3.60 -3.75
N THR A 44 3.23 -3.61 -4.81
CA THR A 44 3.72 -3.53 -6.19
C THR A 44 3.49 -2.15 -6.80
N GLY A 45 2.86 -1.27 -6.03
CA GLY A 45 2.44 0.04 -6.45
C GLY A 45 3.53 1.10 -6.39
N THR A 46 3.11 2.32 -6.62
CA THR A 46 3.94 3.52 -6.57
C THR A 46 3.20 4.65 -5.87
N PRO A 47 3.86 5.74 -5.48
CA PRO A 47 3.17 6.93 -4.97
C PRO A 47 2.06 7.45 -5.87
N ASN A 48 2.10 7.17 -7.18
CA ASN A 48 1.07 7.61 -8.13
C ASN A 48 -0.32 7.00 -7.87
N GLU A 49 -0.41 5.80 -7.31
CA GLU A 49 -1.71 5.21 -6.95
C GLU A 49 -2.42 5.98 -5.82
N MET A 50 -1.69 6.79 -5.08
CA MET A 50 -2.21 7.66 -4.03
C MET A 50 -2.45 9.11 -4.50
N ARG A 51 -2.06 9.45 -5.74
CA ARG A 51 -2.06 10.83 -6.27
C ARG A 51 -3.45 11.48 -6.25
N PHE A 52 -4.49 10.72 -6.59
CA PHE A 52 -5.86 11.24 -6.57
C PHE A 52 -6.28 11.66 -5.16
N LEU A 53 -6.07 10.77 -4.17
CA LEU A 53 -6.40 11.04 -2.77
C LEU A 53 -5.56 12.19 -2.22
N ALA A 54 -4.27 12.24 -2.58
CA ALA A 54 -3.37 13.31 -2.19
C ALA A 54 -3.86 14.68 -2.67
N ASN A 55 -4.22 14.79 -3.94
CA ASN A 55 -4.72 16.04 -4.51
C ASN A 55 -6.05 16.46 -3.89
N TYR A 56 -6.95 15.50 -3.61
CA TYR A 56 -8.22 15.78 -2.95
C TYR A 56 -8.00 16.35 -1.54
N LEU A 57 -7.18 15.68 -0.72
CA LEU A 57 -6.88 16.12 0.65
C LEU A 57 -6.13 17.45 0.67
N ASN A 58 -5.21 17.66 -0.27
CA ASN A 58 -4.49 18.93 -0.38
C ASN A 58 -5.42 20.10 -0.72
N LYS A 59 -6.40 19.90 -1.62
CA LYS A 59 -7.46 20.89 -1.90
C LYS A 59 -8.30 21.22 -0.66
N LYS A 60 -8.37 20.31 0.32
CA LYS A 60 -9.01 20.53 1.65
C LYS A 60 -8.04 21.17 2.67
N GLY A 61 -6.86 21.58 2.23
CA GLY A 61 -5.87 22.29 3.02
C GLY A 61 -4.89 21.40 3.80
N TYR A 62 -4.96 20.07 3.69
CA TYR A 62 -3.98 19.19 4.32
C TYR A 62 -2.62 19.28 3.64
N THR A 63 -1.54 19.32 4.41
CA THR A 63 -0.22 18.94 3.91
C THR A 63 -0.24 17.44 3.66
N VAL A 64 0.18 17.00 2.49
CA VAL A 64 0.21 15.57 2.13
C VAL A 64 1.62 15.13 1.83
N VAL A 65 2.05 14.03 2.46
CA VAL A 65 3.35 13.41 2.23
C VAL A 65 3.12 11.99 1.75
N CYS A 66 3.62 11.66 0.57
CA CYS A 66 3.53 10.32 0.00
C CYS A 66 4.94 9.77 -0.30
N PRO A 67 5.61 9.15 0.69
CA PRO A 67 6.93 8.58 0.48
C PRO A 67 6.89 7.41 -0.50
N ARG A 68 7.94 7.24 -1.30
CA ARG A 68 8.17 5.99 -2.02
C ARG A 68 8.74 4.95 -1.07
N LEU A 69 8.16 3.77 -1.06
CA LEU A 69 8.69 2.63 -0.29
C LEU A 69 10.07 2.24 -0.81
N ALA A 70 10.95 1.84 0.11
CA ALA A 70 12.32 1.46 -0.22
C ALA A 70 12.37 0.49 -1.39
N ASN A 71 13.27 0.78 -2.35
CA ASN A 71 13.55 -0.03 -3.53
C ASN A 71 12.35 -0.21 -4.50
N HIS A 72 11.21 0.46 -4.29
CA HIS A 72 10.16 0.54 -5.30
C HIS A 72 10.59 1.49 -6.41
N GLY A 73 10.43 1.04 -7.66
CA GLY A 73 11.00 1.71 -8.83
C GLY A 73 12.38 1.18 -9.24
N GLU A 74 13.05 0.39 -8.40
CA GLU A 74 14.30 -0.29 -8.72
C GLU A 74 14.06 -1.63 -9.46
N SER A 75 15.13 -2.30 -9.88
CA SER A 75 15.02 -3.61 -10.51
C SER A 75 14.43 -4.67 -9.56
N LEU A 76 13.78 -5.68 -10.13
CA LEU A 76 13.22 -6.81 -9.36
C LEU A 76 14.32 -7.54 -8.55
N SER A 77 15.57 -7.54 -9.03
CA SER A 77 16.70 -8.12 -8.32
C SER A 77 17.02 -7.40 -7.01
N VAL A 78 16.81 -6.10 -6.95
CA VAL A 78 16.93 -5.30 -5.71
C VAL A 78 15.69 -5.51 -4.84
N LEU A 79 14.50 -5.38 -5.41
CA LEU A 79 13.24 -5.50 -4.66
C LEU A 79 13.12 -6.86 -3.97
N LYS A 80 13.55 -7.97 -4.60
CA LYS A 80 13.45 -9.31 -4.01
C LYS A 80 14.20 -9.50 -2.69
N HIS A 81 15.18 -8.66 -2.40
CA HIS A 81 15.95 -8.70 -1.16
C HIS A 81 15.47 -7.71 -0.11
N THR A 82 14.55 -6.82 -0.45
CA THR A 82 14.03 -5.78 0.45
C THR A 82 13.18 -6.40 1.55
N LYS A 83 13.50 -6.05 2.79
CA LYS A 83 12.76 -6.50 3.98
C LYS A 83 11.63 -5.52 4.32
N TRP A 84 10.56 -6.01 4.94
CA TRP A 84 9.44 -5.15 5.32
C TRP A 84 9.85 -4.04 6.29
N GLN A 85 10.88 -4.26 7.13
CA GLN A 85 11.43 -3.22 8.01
C GLN A 85 12.09 -2.08 7.24
N GLU A 86 12.67 -2.36 6.06
CA GLU A 86 13.25 -1.34 5.18
C GLU A 86 12.15 -0.52 4.53
N LEU A 87 11.05 -1.19 4.11
CA LEU A 87 9.85 -0.51 3.62
C LEU A 87 9.26 0.41 4.70
N TYR A 88 9.15 -0.08 5.92
CA TYR A 88 8.67 0.71 7.05
C TYR A 88 9.57 1.92 7.36
N ARG A 89 10.89 1.71 7.41
CA ARG A 89 11.85 2.78 7.67
C ARG A 89 11.83 3.85 6.59
N SER A 90 11.63 3.50 5.32
CA SER A 90 11.55 4.49 4.24
C SER A 90 10.36 5.45 4.42
N VAL A 91 9.30 5.03 5.09
CA VAL A 91 8.21 5.92 5.49
C VAL A 91 8.57 6.71 6.73
N ARG A 92 8.93 6.03 7.83
CA ARG A 92 9.20 6.66 9.14
C ARG A 92 10.33 7.68 9.07
N ASP A 93 11.39 7.36 8.32
CA ASP A 93 12.62 8.14 8.25
C ASP A 93 12.63 9.17 7.12
N HIS A 94 11.56 9.26 6.31
CA HIS A 94 11.40 10.28 5.29
C HIS A 94 11.44 11.68 5.92
N ALA A 95 12.14 12.62 5.28
CA ALA A 95 12.40 13.95 5.84
C ALA A 95 11.10 14.72 6.19
N ASP A 96 10.13 14.73 5.25
CA ASP A 96 8.87 15.43 5.47
C ASP A 96 7.98 14.73 6.49
N VAL A 97 8.06 13.38 6.60
CA VAL A 97 7.38 12.62 7.66
C VAL A 97 7.97 12.97 9.01
N LYS A 98 9.30 12.99 9.15
CA LYS A 98 9.97 13.43 10.40
C LYS A 98 9.60 14.85 10.77
N LYS A 99 9.55 15.75 9.78
CA LYS A 99 9.13 17.16 9.99
C LYS A 99 7.70 17.23 10.51
N ALA A 100 6.76 16.49 9.91
CA ALA A 100 5.38 16.43 10.36
C ALA A 100 5.25 15.85 11.78
N LEU A 101 6.01 14.81 12.09
CA LEU A 101 6.02 14.16 13.40
C LEU A 101 6.67 15.04 14.50
N ALA A 102 7.60 15.90 14.16
CA ALA A 102 8.22 16.84 15.09
C ALA A 102 7.35 18.09 15.35
N GLY A 103 6.42 18.42 14.44
CA GLY A 103 5.50 19.54 14.58
C GLY A 103 4.37 19.25 15.58
N GLU A 104 3.59 20.27 15.92
CA GLU A 104 2.47 20.18 16.87
C GLU A 104 1.13 19.81 16.22
N GLY A 105 1.01 19.99 14.91
CA GLY A 105 -0.23 19.75 14.18
C GLY A 105 -0.66 18.28 14.14
N PRO A 106 -1.95 18.00 13.93
CA PRO A 106 -2.47 16.64 13.77
C PRO A 106 -1.79 15.90 12.62
N VAL A 107 -1.41 14.63 12.85
CA VAL A 107 -0.83 13.76 11.83
C VAL A 107 -1.73 12.56 11.63
N PHE A 108 -2.24 12.41 10.42
CA PHE A 108 -3.00 11.26 9.96
C PHE A 108 -2.15 10.38 9.07
N VAL A 109 -2.43 9.10 9.07
CA VAL A 109 -1.75 8.14 8.19
C VAL A 109 -2.81 7.34 7.44
N ALA A 110 -2.62 7.17 6.14
CA ALA A 110 -3.43 6.26 5.36
C ALA A 110 -2.55 5.40 4.45
N GLY A 111 -2.99 4.18 4.19
CA GLY A 111 -2.25 3.30 3.31
C GLY A 111 -3.14 2.33 2.57
N LEU A 112 -2.69 1.91 1.38
CA LEU A 112 -3.37 0.95 0.54
C LEU A 112 -2.72 -0.43 0.67
N SER A 113 -3.51 -1.50 0.82
CA SER A 113 -3.05 -2.88 0.81
C SER A 113 -1.97 -3.14 1.87
N MET A 114 -0.75 -3.50 1.49
CA MET A 114 0.40 -3.59 2.41
C MET A 114 0.71 -2.24 3.05
N GLY A 115 0.52 -1.13 2.35
CA GLY A 115 0.67 0.23 2.89
C GLY A 115 -0.23 0.49 4.09
N ALA A 116 -1.44 -0.09 4.12
CA ALA A 116 -2.33 -0.03 5.28
C ALA A 116 -1.72 -0.72 6.51
N LEU A 117 -1.03 -1.84 6.31
CA LEU A 117 -0.35 -2.53 7.41
C LEU A 117 0.85 -1.73 7.93
N LEU A 118 1.60 -1.08 7.04
CA LEU A 118 2.69 -0.17 7.43
C LEU A 118 2.16 1.06 8.17
N ALA A 119 0.99 1.60 7.76
CA ALA A 119 0.30 2.67 8.47
C ALA A 119 -0.06 2.27 9.89
N LEU A 120 -0.57 1.04 10.09
CA LEU A 120 -0.88 0.50 11.41
C LEU A 120 0.39 0.30 12.25
N VAL A 121 1.51 -0.14 11.67
CA VAL A 121 2.79 -0.24 12.39
C VAL A 121 3.24 1.13 12.85
N LEU A 122 3.14 2.15 11.99
CA LEU A 122 3.51 3.52 12.33
C LEU A 122 2.65 4.06 13.49
N ALA A 123 1.34 3.80 13.46
CA ALA A 123 0.43 4.18 14.54
C ALA A 123 0.71 3.43 15.86
N ASP A 124 1.02 2.12 15.81
CA ASP A 124 1.39 1.34 17.00
C ASP A 124 2.69 1.83 17.64
N GLU A 125 3.66 2.24 16.82
CA GLU A 125 4.97 2.72 17.30
C GLU A 125 4.88 4.15 17.85
N LEU A 126 4.17 5.04 17.18
CA LEU A 126 4.12 6.47 17.49
C LEU A 126 2.91 6.90 18.35
N LYS A 127 1.96 5.99 18.55
CA LYS A 127 0.79 6.16 19.46
C LYS A 127 0.11 7.52 19.31
N GLU A 128 0.11 8.31 20.38
CA GLU A 128 -0.58 9.61 20.48
C GLU A 128 -0.10 10.63 19.45
N ARG A 129 1.07 10.41 18.85
CA ARG A 129 1.56 11.29 17.78
C ARG A 129 0.79 11.11 16.46
N ILE A 130 0.13 9.95 16.28
CA ILE A 130 -0.76 9.68 15.15
C ILE A 130 -2.21 9.91 15.57
N THR A 131 -2.81 10.95 15.02
CA THR A 131 -4.18 11.39 15.34
C THR A 131 -5.24 10.42 14.84
N GLY A 132 -5.01 9.76 13.70
CA GLY A 132 -5.92 8.75 13.15
C GLY A 132 -5.30 7.99 11.97
N VAL A 133 -5.83 6.80 11.71
CA VAL A 133 -5.36 5.89 10.63
C VAL A 133 -6.51 5.50 9.73
N THR A 134 -6.32 5.59 8.41
CA THR A 134 -7.22 4.99 7.41
C THR A 134 -6.53 3.83 6.70
N CYS A 135 -7.14 2.65 6.77
CA CYS A 135 -6.70 1.45 6.06
C CYS A 135 -7.55 1.26 4.80
N LEU A 136 -6.94 1.35 3.64
CA LEU A 136 -7.57 1.13 2.33
C LEU A 136 -7.26 -0.29 1.87
N ALA A 137 -8.27 -1.13 1.71
CA ALA A 137 -8.14 -2.53 1.29
C ALA A 137 -6.98 -3.27 1.99
N PRO A 138 -6.91 -3.30 3.34
CA PRO A 138 -5.78 -3.87 4.07
C PRO A 138 -5.59 -5.35 3.73
N THR A 139 -4.34 -5.79 3.48
CA THR A 139 -4.01 -7.14 3.02
C THR A 139 -3.28 -7.95 4.08
N LEU A 140 -4.03 -8.72 4.88
CA LEU A 140 -3.48 -9.73 5.78
C LEU A 140 -3.50 -11.12 5.14
N PHE A 141 -4.56 -11.39 4.35
CA PHE A 141 -4.78 -12.66 3.67
C PHE A 141 -5.10 -12.40 2.20
N TYR A 142 -4.46 -13.14 1.30
CA TYR A 142 -4.85 -13.19 -0.12
C TYR A 142 -5.97 -14.21 -0.30
N ASP A 143 -7.21 -13.77 -0.09
CA ASP A 143 -8.41 -14.60 -0.11
C ASP A 143 -9.55 -14.01 -0.98
N GLY A 144 -9.21 -13.08 -1.88
CA GLY A 144 -10.10 -12.55 -2.89
C GLY A 144 -10.41 -13.57 -4.00
N TRP A 145 -11.42 -13.28 -4.81
CA TRP A 145 -11.91 -14.21 -5.83
C TRP A 145 -10.94 -14.46 -6.99
N ASN A 146 -10.00 -13.52 -7.26
CA ASN A 146 -8.99 -13.66 -8.32
C ASN A 146 -7.67 -14.28 -7.80
N THR A 147 -7.62 -14.74 -6.55
CA THR A 147 -6.41 -15.30 -5.94
C THR A 147 -6.48 -16.80 -5.62
N PRO A 148 -7.25 -17.64 -6.35
CA PRO A 148 -7.47 -19.02 -5.95
C PRO A 148 -6.19 -19.85 -5.88
N GLY A 149 -5.16 -19.50 -6.66
CA GLY A 149 -3.87 -20.18 -6.67
C GLY A 149 -2.88 -19.69 -5.63
N ALA A 150 -2.98 -18.43 -5.19
CA ALA A 150 -1.96 -17.81 -4.33
C ALA A 150 -1.81 -18.53 -2.99
N LYS A 151 -2.90 -19.00 -2.39
CA LYS A 151 -2.87 -19.75 -1.12
C LYS A 151 -2.09 -21.07 -1.22
N TYR A 152 -2.08 -21.72 -2.38
CA TYR A 152 -1.33 -22.97 -2.59
C TYR A 152 0.16 -22.73 -2.76
N PHE A 153 0.56 -21.52 -3.17
CA PHE A 153 1.96 -21.14 -3.35
C PHE A 153 2.55 -20.46 -2.10
N MET A 154 1.75 -20.10 -1.11
CA MET A 154 2.25 -19.53 0.15
C MET A 154 3.29 -20.40 0.88
N PRO A 155 3.20 -21.78 0.88
CA PRO A 155 4.27 -22.61 1.42
C PRO A 155 5.60 -22.40 0.69
N LEU A 156 5.58 -22.20 -0.63
CA LEU A 156 6.76 -21.95 -1.45
C LEU A 156 7.50 -20.67 -1.03
N ALA A 157 6.77 -19.63 -0.61
CA ALA A 157 7.34 -18.41 -0.07
C ALA A 157 8.18 -18.63 1.20
N CYS A 158 8.03 -19.76 1.87
CA CYS A 158 8.81 -20.13 3.06
C CYS A 158 10.08 -20.94 2.72
N THR A 159 10.30 -21.33 1.48
CA THR A 159 11.45 -22.09 1.01
C THR A 159 12.49 -21.20 0.30
N PRO A 160 13.74 -21.64 0.09
CA PRO A 160 14.72 -20.92 -0.71
C PRO A 160 14.28 -20.69 -2.17
N ILE A 161 13.39 -21.50 -2.71
CA ILE A 161 12.85 -21.39 -4.07
C ILE A 161 12.19 -20.02 -4.32
N LYS A 162 11.68 -19.35 -3.28
CA LYS A 162 11.11 -17.99 -3.40
C LYS A 162 12.00 -16.98 -4.10
N TYR A 163 13.32 -17.14 -4.05
CA TYR A 163 14.26 -16.23 -4.71
C TYR A 163 14.29 -16.38 -6.24
N PHE A 164 13.71 -17.46 -6.77
CA PHE A 164 13.62 -17.79 -8.18
C PHE A 164 12.19 -17.73 -8.73
N CYS A 165 11.22 -17.33 -7.90
CA CYS A 165 9.81 -17.30 -8.26
C CYS A 165 9.30 -15.87 -8.27
N TYR A 166 8.47 -15.57 -9.29
CA TYR A 166 7.77 -14.31 -9.43
C TYR A 166 6.30 -14.58 -9.76
N PHE A 167 5.45 -13.69 -9.28
CA PHE A 167 4.07 -13.62 -9.74
C PHE A 167 3.97 -12.61 -10.87
N LYS A 168 3.15 -12.91 -11.88
CA LYS A 168 2.74 -11.97 -12.90
C LYS A 168 1.36 -11.43 -12.53
N GLU A 169 1.23 -10.12 -12.56
CA GLU A 169 -0.06 -9.47 -12.45
C GLU A 169 -0.90 -9.77 -13.69
N GLU A 170 -2.18 -10.08 -13.48
CA GLU A 170 -3.15 -10.38 -14.53
C GLU A 170 -4.43 -9.60 -14.31
N PRO A 171 -5.22 -9.37 -15.35
CA PRO A 171 -6.52 -8.71 -15.21
C PRO A 171 -7.36 -9.35 -14.11
N PRO A 172 -8.11 -8.56 -13.36
CA PRO A 172 -8.40 -7.13 -13.52
C PRO A 172 -7.40 -6.16 -12.85
N TYR A 173 -6.22 -6.61 -12.38
CA TYR A 173 -5.18 -5.80 -11.74
C TYR A 173 -5.65 -5.05 -10.48
N GLY A 174 -6.65 -5.55 -9.79
CA GLY A 174 -7.27 -4.87 -8.66
C GLY A 174 -8.11 -3.64 -9.03
N ILE A 175 -8.49 -3.47 -10.31
CA ILE A 175 -9.12 -2.27 -10.84
C ILE A 175 -10.36 -2.65 -11.63
N ARG A 176 -11.53 -2.12 -11.25
CA ARG A 176 -12.80 -2.32 -11.96
C ARG A 176 -13.00 -1.32 -13.10
N ASN A 177 -12.41 -0.13 -13.01
CA ASN A 177 -12.47 0.89 -14.03
C ASN A 177 -11.80 0.43 -15.33
N GLU A 178 -12.59 0.14 -16.37
CA GLU A 178 -12.10 -0.42 -17.63
C GLU A 178 -11.09 0.48 -18.35
N ALA A 179 -11.25 1.80 -18.29
CA ALA A 179 -10.33 2.73 -18.92
C ALA A 179 -8.95 2.73 -18.25
N ILE A 180 -8.92 2.61 -16.93
CA ILE A 180 -7.65 2.50 -16.17
C ILE A 180 -7.07 1.10 -16.37
N GLN A 181 -7.89 0.06 -16.26
CA GLN A 181 -7.49 -1.33 -16.48
C GLN A 181 -6.84 -1.53 -17.86
N SER A 182 -7.42 -0.95 -18.92
CA SER A 182 -6.89 -1.02 -20.30
C SER A 182 -5.52 -0.35 -20.42
N ARG A 183 -5.29 0.77 -19.73
CA ARG A 183 -3.97 1.44 -19.71
C ARG A 183 -2.92 0.58 -18.99
N VAL A 184 -3.28 0.01 -17.84
CA VAL A 184 -2.40 -0.91 -17.09
C VAL A 184 -2.10 -2.14 -17.93
N HIS A 185 -3.13 -2.73 -18.58
CA HIS A 185 -2.98 -3.89 -19.44
C HIS A 185 -2.00 -3.62 -20.60
N LYS A 186 -2.15 -2.48 -21.28
CA LYS A 186 -1.25 -2.08 -22.37
C LYS A 186 0.21 -1.99 -21.91
N TYR A 187 0.42 -1.48 -20.71
CA TYR A 187 1.78 -1.40 -20.15
C TYR A 187 2.29 -2.78 -19.73
N TYR A 188 1.50 -3.58 -19.02
CA TYR A 188 1.90 -4.87 -18.49
C TYR A 188 2.08 -5.94 -19.57
N SER A 189 1.32 -5.89 -20.67
CA SER A 189 1.46 -6.82 -21.80
C SER A 189 2.77 -6.61 -22.58
N ASN A 190 3.31 -5.39 -22.59
CA ASN A 190 4.56 -5.05 -23.23
C ASN A 190 5.79 -5.14 -22.28
N ALA A 191 5.56 -5.39 -21.00
CA ALA A 191 6.66 -5.47 -20.04
C ALA A 191 7.31 -6.86 -20.06
N SER A 192 8.65 -6.87 -20.02
CA SER A 192 9.45 -8.07 -19.80
C SER A 192 10.32 -7.87 -18.56
N PHE A 193 10.94 -8.96 -18.07
CA PHE A 193 11.89 -8.86 -16.95
C PHE A 193 13.07 -7.93 -17.22
N GLU A 194 13.41 -7.74 -18.49
CA GLU A 194 14.54 -6.92 -18.96
C GLU A 194 14.15 -5.47 -19.23
N HIS A 195 12.89 -5.24 -19.60
CA HIS A 195 12.36 -3.93 -19.99
C HIS A 195 11.14 -3.59 -19.15
N MET A 196 11.38 -3.01 -17.99
CA MET A 196 10.35 -2.46 -17.09
C MET A 196 10.44 -0.93 -17.06
N GLU A 197 10.38 -0.31 -18.24
CA GLU A 197 10.25 1.14 -18.33
C GLU A 197 8.93 1.56 -17.67
N ASN A 198 8.87 2.72 -17.06
CA ASN A 198 7.65 3.25 -16.41
C ASN A 198 7.13 2.48 -15.16
N VAL A 199 7.91 1.59 -14.55
CA VAL A 199 7.55 1.00 -13.24
C VAL A 199 7.21 2.07 -12.21
N ALA A 200 7.89 3.22 -12.26
CA ALA A 200 7.62 4.37 -11.39
C ALA A 200 6.21 4.96 -11.58
N GLN A 201 5.59 4.75 -12.74
CA GLN A 201 4.27 5.28 -13.06
C GLN A 201 3.13 4.29 -12.76
N TYR A 202 3.31 3.02 -13.13
CA TYR A 202 2.23 2.02 -13.12
C TYR A 202 2.44 0.89 -12.10
N GLY A 203 3.61 0.83 -11.46
CA GLY A 203 3.97 -0.28 -10.58
C GLY A 203 4.58 -1.47 -11.34
N TYR A 204 4.81 -2.55 -10.62
CA TYR A 204 5.47 -3.73 -11.18
C TYR A 204 4.47 -4.71 -11.79
N PRO A 205 4.66 -5.10 -13.08
CA PRO A 205 3.88 -6.17 -13.72
C PRO A 205 4.24 -7.57 -13.17
N PHE A 206 5.42 -7.67 -12.53
CA PHE A 206 5.88 -8.87 -11.85
C PHE A 206 6.31 -8.50 -10.45
N TYR A 207 6.11 -9.40 -9.48
CA TYR A 207 6.64 -9.18 -8.15
C TYR A 207 7.24 -10.46 -7.56
N PRO A 208 8.36 -10.32 -6.82
CA PRO A 208 9.05 -11.47 -6.27
C PRO A 208 8.22 -12.16 -5.17
N VAL A 209 8.18 -13.48 -5.17
CA VAL A 209 7.55 -14.28 -4.10
C VAL A 209 8.16 -13.98 -2.73
N THR A 210 9.41 -13.54 -2.69
CA THR A 210 10.04 -13.05 -1.46
C THR A 210 9.28 -11.92 -0.79
N GLN A 211 8.60 -11.06 -1.56
CA GLN A 211 7.83 -9.95 -1.00
C GLN A 211 6.53 -10.44 -0.34
N LEU A 212 5.93 -11.54 -0.81
CA LEU A 212 4.82 -12.18 -0.08
C LEU A 212 5.30 -12.78 1.25
N TYR A 213 6.52 -13.30 1.30
CA TYR A 213 7.11 -13.73 2.56
C TYR A 213 7.33 -12.56 3.52
N GLN A 214 7.80 -11.41 3.02
CA GLN A 214 7.93 -10.20 3.84
C GLN A 214 6.58 -9.69 4.33
N LEU A 215 5.54 -9.72 3.50
CA LEU A 215 4.18 -9.41 3.91
C LEU A 215 3.69 -10.37 5.03
N LYS A 216 3.93 -11.68 4.89
CA LYS A 216 3.61 -12.65 5.95
C LYS A 216 4.30 -12.33 7.28
N LEU A 217 5.58 -11.90 7.24
CA LEU A 217 6.30 -11.50 8.44
C LEU A 217 5.72 -10.22 9.05
N LEU A 218 5.35 -9.23 8.22
CA LEU A 218 4.68 -8.00 8.65
C LEU A 218 3.33 -8.31 9.30
N VAL A 219 2.50 -9.16 8.68
CA VAL A 219 1.22 -9.60 9.24
C VAL A 219 1.43 -10.26 10.60
N ARG A 220 2.41 -11.17 10.72
CA ARG A 220 2.73 -11.83 11.99
C ARG A 220 3.16 -10.84 13.07
N TYR A 221 3.94 -9.83 12.70
CA TYR A 221 4.37 -8.75 13.59
C TYR A 221 3.17 -7.93 14.08
N LEU A 222 2.32 -7.49 13.13
CA LEU A 222 1.18 -6.62 13.41
C LEU A 222 0.07 -7.34 14.19
N SER A 223 -0.27 -8.59 13.83
CA SER A 223 -1.36 -9.35 14.48
C SER A 223 -1.22 -9.45 15.99
N LYS A 224 0.03 -9.48 16.51
CA LYS A 224 0.30 -9.50 17.94
C LYS A 224 0.10 -8.16 18.64
N ARG A 225 -0.11 -7.09 17.86
CA ARG A 225 -0.15 -5.70 18.31
C ARG A 225 -1.51 -5.04 18.19
N LEU A 226 -2.37 -5.55 17.32
CA LEU A 226 -3.70 -4.98 17.08
C LEU A 226 -4.51 -4.78 18.37
N THR A 227 -4.42 -5.73 19.31
CA THR A 227 -5.19 -5.69 20.57
C THR A 227 -4.76 -4.60 21.55
N ARG A 228 -3.69 -3.89 21.28
CA ARG A 228 -3.24 -2.76 22.11
C ARG A 228 -3.41 -1.39 21.44
N MET A 229 -3.80 -1.39 20.15
CA MET A 229 -3.96 -0.16 19.37
C MET A 229 -5.23 0.58 19.78
N LYS A 230 -5.07 1.84 20.18
CA LYS A 230 -6.16 2.73 20.59
C LYS A 230 -6.36 3.92 19.62
N THR A 231 -5.44 4.11 18.67
CA THR A 231 -5.52 5.17 17.67
C THR A 231 -6.86 5.08 16.92
N PRO A 232 -7.58 6.19 16.70
CA PRO A 232 -8.76 6.24 15.85
C PRO A 232 -8.51 5.60 14.50
N ILE A 233 -9.42 4.72 14.06
CA ILE A 233 -9.21 3.92 12.86
C ILE A 233 -10.43 3.92 11.95
N GLN A 234 -10.18 4.09 10.66
CA GLN A 234 -11.14 3.89 9.59
C GLN A 234 -10.63 2.79 8.65
N LEU A 235 -11.52 1.89 8.26
CA LEU A 235 -11.26 0.80 7.32
C LEU A 235 -12.19 0.97 6.12
N ILE A 236 -11.63 1.03 4.91
CA ILE A 236 -12.41 1.13 3.67
C ILE A 236 -12.03 -0.05 2.79
N GLN A 237 -13.02 -0.84 2.36
CA GLN A 237 -12.78 -2.03 1.54
C GLN A 237 -13.89 -2.25 0.53
N ALA A 238 -13.54 -2.65 -0.68
CA ALA A 238 -14.50 -3.09 -1.66
C ALA A 238 -15.08 -4.47 -1.28
N LYS A 239 -16.39 -4.66 -1.44
CA LYS A 239 -17.02 -5.97 -1.22
C LYS A 239 -16.62 -6.99 -2.25
N ASP A 240 -16.38 -6.53 -3.46
CA ASP A 240 -16.01 -7.34 -4.62
C ASP A 240 -14.49 -7.27 -4.91
N ASP A 241 -13.71 -7.10 -3.85
CA ASP A 241 -12.25 -7.04 -3.91
C ASP A 241 -11.69 -8.35 -4.48
N ASP A 242 -10.93 -8.26 -5.57
CA ASP A 242 -10.41 -9.41 -6.31
C ASP A 242 -9.19 -10.05 -5.64
N MET A 243 -8.48 -9.33 -4.77
CA MET A 243 -7.27 -9.79 -4.08
C MET A 243 -7.51 -10.17 -2.62
N THR A 244 -8.37 -9.42 -1.90
CA THR A 244 -8.58 -9.59 -0.46
C THR A 244 -10.05 -9.46 -0.09
N SER A 245 -10.57 -10.42 0.67
CA SER A 245 -11.96 -10.36 1.12
C SER A 245 -12.16 -9.38 2.28
N ILE A 246 -13.40 -8.99 2.54
CA ILE A 246 -13.80 -8.15 3.69
C ILE A 246 -13.37 -8.72 5.04
N LYS A 247 -12.99 -10.00 5.12
CA LYS A 247 -12.45 -10.62 6.34
C LYS A 247 -11.17 -9.94 6.81
N ASN A 248 -10.40 -9.35 5.90
CA ASN A 248 -9.18 -8.62 6.22
C ASN A 248 -9.47 -7.39 7.08
N SER A 249 -10.38 -6.52 6.63
CA SER A 249 -10.83 -5.35 7.40
C SER A 249 -11.52 -5.75 8.70
N LYS A 250 -12.39 -6.76 8.64
CA LYS A 250 -13.08 -7.28 9.84
C LYS A 250 -12.10 -7.82 10.88
N TYR A 251 -11.05 -8.53 10.45
CA TYR A 251 -10.01 -9.04 11.35
C TYR A 251 -9.33 -7.92 12.15
N ILE A 252 -9.05 -6.78 11.52
CA ILE A 252 -8.47 -5.60 12.17
C ILE A 252 -9.50 -4.97 13.10
N TYR A 253 -10.71 -4.69 12.59
CA TYR A 253 -11.79 -4.02 13.32
C TYR A 253 -12.14 -4.70 14.64
N ASP A 254 -12.23 -6.04 14.62
CA ASP A 254 -12.61 -6.84 15.80
C ASP A 254 -11.49 -6.88 16.86
N ARG A 255 -10.23 -6.58 16.49
CA ARG A 255 -9.06 -6.70 17.39
C ARG A 255 -8.56 -5.39 17.95
N VAL A 256 -8.69 -4.29 17.23
CA VAL A 256 -8.23 -2.99 17.72
C VAL A 256 -9.14 -2.50 18.87
N ARG A 257 -8.53 -1.80 19.84
CA ARG A 257 -9.21 -1.25 21.00
C ARG A 257 -9.39 0.27 20.91
N SER A 258 -9.50 0.78 19.70
CA SER A 258 -9.82 2.18 19.48
C SER A 258 -11.28 2.45 19.88
N ASP A 259 -11.53 3.58 20.52
CA ASP A 259 -12.88 4.06 20.85
C ASP A 259 -13.60 4.60 19.60
N ILE A 260 -12.83 5.04 18.59
CA ILE A 260 -13.35 5.52 17.31
C ILE A 260 -12.93 4.53 16.22
N LYS A 261 -13.90 3.71 15.77
CA LYS A 261 -13.70 2.72 14.70
C LYS A 261 -14.79 2.84 13.65
N GLU A 262 -14.37 2.96 12.40
CA GLU A 262 -15.28 2.98 11.25
C GLU A 262 -14.92 1.87 10.26
N MET A 263 -15.93 1.26 9.66
CA MET A 263 -15.74 0.30 8.57
C MET A 263 -16.72 0.62 7.44
N ILE A 264 -16.20 0.92 6.27
CA ILE A 264 -16.93 1.36 5.10
C ILE A 264 -16.73 0.35 3.99
N PHE A 265 -17.82 -0.05 3.34
CA PHE A 265 -17.78 -0.95 2.18
C PHE A 265 -18.11 -0.19 0.90
N LEU A 266 -17.31 -0.48 -0.14
CA LEU A 266 -17.54 -0.03 -1.51
C LEU A 266 -18.16 -1.16 -2.31
N TYR A 267 -19.00 -0.83 -3.29
CA TYR A 267 -19.81 -1.81 -4.03
C TYR A 267 -19.47 -1.85 -5.51
N ASN A 268 -18.72 -0.86 -6.00
CA ASN A 268 -18.38 -0.72 -7.41
C ASN A 268 -16.89 -0.52 -7.66
N SER A 269 -16.06 -1.14 -6.82
CA SER A 269 -14.60 -1.10 -6.94
C SER A 269 -14.01 -2.48 -6.67
N TYR A 270 -12.76 -2.69 -7.10
CA TYR A 270 -11.93 -3.83 -6.73
C TYR A 270 -10.87 -3.42 -5.70
N HIS A 271 -9.68 -4.04 -5.71
CA HIS A 271 -8.67 -3.89 -4.66
C HIS A 271 -8.05 -2.48 -4.59
N VAL A 272 -7.69 -1.89 -5.74
CA VAL A 272 -6.96 -0.60 -5.78
C VAL A 272 -7.93 0.57 -5.69
N ILE A 273 -8.67 0.65 -4.57
CA ILE A 273 -9.77 1.61 -4.34
C ILE A 273 -9.36 3.08 -4.43
N SER A 274 -8.06 3.39 -4.36
CA SER A 274 -7.52 4.75 -4.48
C SER A 274 -7.58 5.32 -5.90
N VAL A 275 -7.71 4.45 -6.91
CA VAL A 275 -7.76 4.85 -8.33
C VAL A 275 -9.02 4.38 -9.04
N ASP A 276 -9.82 3.50 -8.43
CA ASP A 276 -10.96 2.83 -9.03
C ASP A 276 -12.21 3.70 -9.08
N GLN A 277 -13.35 3.11 -9.41
CA GLN A 277 -14.64 3.77 -9.70
C GLN A 277 -15.15 4.66 -8.56
N GLU A 278 -14.94 4.23 -7.30
CA GLU A 278 -15.44 4.93 -6.11
C GLU A 278 -14.35 5.74 -5.38
N ARG A 279 -13.23 6.07 -6.05
CA ARG A 279 -12.12 6.83 -5.44
C ARG A 279 -12.54 8.18 -4.85
N ASP A 280 -13.57 8.81 -5.44
CA ASP A 280 -14.13 10.07 -4.92
C ASP A 280 -14.79 9.85 -3.56
N ILE A 281 -15.57 8.76 -3.42
CA ILE A 281 -16.18 8.34 -2.16
C ILE A 281 -15.10 8.03 -1.12
N VAL A 282 -14.04 7.32 -1.54
CA VAL A 282 -12.89 7.03 -0.65
C VAL A 282 -12.29 8.32 -0.12
N ALA A 283 -12.01 9.29 -1.00
CA ALA A 283 -11.42 10.57 -0.62
C ALA A 283 -12.32 11.38 0.35
N GLU A 284 -13.63 11.43 0.07
CA GLU A 284 -14.63 12.10 0.90
C GLU A 284 -14.73 11.45 2.30
N LYS A 285 -14.78 10.12 2.36
CA LYS A 285 -14.84 9.39 3.63
C LYS A 285 -13.59 9.56 4.48
N MET A 286 -12.41 9.56 3.83
CA MET A 286 -11.14 9.82 4.51
C MET A 286 -11.11 11.23 5.12
N GLU A 287 -11.46 12.24 4.33
CA GLU A 287 -11.48 13.63 4.78
C GLU A 287 -12.48 13.83 5.93
N GLY A 288 -13.68 13.31 5.78
CA GLY A 288 -14.70 13.37 6.83
C GLY A 288 -14.26 12.70 8.14
N PHE A 289 -13.56 11.57 8.06
CA PHE A 289 -12.99 10.91 9.24
C PHE A 289 -11.90 11.76 9.88
N PHE A 290 -10.95 12.29 9.11
CA PHE A 290 -9.88 13.12 9.63
C PHE A 290 -10.41 14.40 10.30
N SER A 291 -11.38 15.04 9.67
CA SER A 291 -12.04 16.24 10.19
C SER A 291 -12.75 15.97 11.53
N ARG A 292 -13.51 14.86 11.63
CA ARG A 292 -14.18 14.47 12.90
C ARG A 292 -13.17 14.17 14.00
N VAL A 293 -12.16 13.37 13.71
CA VAL A 293 -11.16 12.99 14.71
C VAL A 293 -10.35 14.20 15.18
N LYS A 294 -9.99 15.12 14.28
CA LYS A 294 -9.32 16.38 14.61
C LYS A 294 -10.15 17.22 15.60
N ASN A 295 -11.47 17.23 15.45
CA ASN A 295 -12.39 18.03 16.26
C ASN A 295 -12.86 17.30 17.54
N GLY A 296 -12.17 16.26 17.99
CA GLY A 296 -12.45 15.53 19.24
C GLY A 296 -13.46 14.40 19.11
N GLY A 297 -13.73 13.91 17.90
CA GLY A 297 -14.54 12.72 17.67
C GLY A 297 -16.03 12.84 17.99
N LYS A 298 -16.53 14.03 18.28
CA LYS A 298 -17.97 14.27 18.48
C LYS A 298 -18.64 14.38 17.10
N SER A 299 -19.50 13.40 16.80
CA SER A 299 -20.44 13.43 15.66
C SER A 299 -21.56 14.41 15.87
#